data_dc18841f57603f5dea645a4542353dbc
#
_entry.id   dc18841f57603f5dea645a4542353dbc
#
_cell.length_a   1.000
_cell.length_b   1.000
_cell.length_c   1.000
_cell.angle_alpha   90.00
_cell.angle_beta   90.00
_cell.angle_gamma   90.00
#
_symmetry.space_group_name_H-M   'P 1'
#
loop_
_entity.id
_entity.type
_entity.pdbx_description
1 polymer ?
#
loop_
_entity_poly.entity_id
_entity_poly.type
_entity_poly.pdbx_seq_one_letter_code
_entity_poly.pdbx_strand_id
1 'polypeptide(L)'
;MVVPKNYKIATIGSHSALQILKGAHDEGFKTIAICIKGRERPYKHFRVADEIISINSYNELVEIQNELIKKNSIFIPHASLIAYLGIDAVEKFKVPYYGNKNILRYEANRKIEREWLKNSKLKVPKIFDSPKDIDRAVIVKFHGAKGGKGYFLAKNERDFKQKIKLHPGDEDYVIQEYIMGVPMFTHYFYSPLTDELEIMGFDKRYESNVDSLGRVTARDQMVLPKVDPSYVIVGNIPIVVR
;
A
#
# COMPACT_ATOMS: atom_id res chain seq x y z
N MET A 1 18.33 -22.13 15.79
CA MET A 1 18.67 -20.99 16.69
C MET A 1 17.42 -20.68 17.50
N VAL A 2 17.44 -20.83 18.82
CA VAL A 2 16.26 -20.51 19.64
C VAL A 2 16.22 -18.99 19.76
N VAL A 3 15.25 -18.37 19.08
CA VAL A 3 15.00 -16.93 19.23
C VAL A 3 14.63 -16.67 20.69
N PRO A 4 15.27 -15.73 21.38
CA PRO A 4 14.88 -15.39 22.74
C PRO A 4 13.42 -14.98 22.76
N LYS A 5 12.55 -15.76 23.39
CA LYS A 5 11.08 -15.50 23.48
C LYS A 5 10.71 -14.26 24.33
N ASN A 6 11.69 -13.40 24.62
CA ASN A 6 11.51 -12.22 25.47
C ASN A 6 11.00 -11.00 24.72
N TYR A 7 10.94 -11.06 23.40
CA TYR A 7 10.39 -9.96 22.60
C TYR A 7 8.90 -10.15 22.34
N LYS A 8 8.18 -9.05 22.35
CA LYS A 8 6.78 -8.99 21.89
C LYS A 8 6.71 -8.37 20.52
N ILE A 9 5.82 -8.85 19.70
CA ILE A 9 5.55 -8.26 18.38
C ILE A 9 4.38 -7.29 18.51
N ALA A 10 4.62 -6.03 18.19
CA ALA A 10 3.61 -4.97 18.25
C ALA A 10 3.29 -4.44 16.84
N THR A 11 2.03 -4.14 16.59
CA THR A 11 1.59 -3.47 15.36
C THR A 11 0.34 -2.64 15.61
N ILE A 12 0.07 -1.64 14.73
CA ILE A 12 -1.19 -0.89 14.80
C ILE A 12 -2.35 -1.74 14.28
N GLY A 13 -3.48 -1.68 14.97
CA GLY A 13 -4.70 -2.39 14.63
C GLY A 13 -5.39 -1.80 13.39
N SER A 14 -4.91 -2.16 12.22
CA SER A 14 -5.44 -1.74 10.92
C SER A 14 -5.18 -2.83 9.87
N HIS A 15 -5.37 -2.53 8.62
CA HIS A 15 -5.33 -3.32 7.40
C HIS A 15 -4.73 -4.74 7.51
N SER A 16 -3.42 -4.89 7.73
CA SER A 16 -2.72 -6.20 7.75
C SER A 16 -2.39 -6.70 9.17
N ALA A 17 -2.93 -6.05 10.20
CA ALA A 17 -2.55 -6.36 11.58
C ALA A 17 -2.92 -7.78 12.01
N LEU A 18 -4.06 -8.31 11.55
CA LEU A 18 -4.47 -9.68 11.89
C LEU A 18 -3.45 -10.70 11.38
N GLN A 19 -2.96 -10.55 10.15
CA GLN A 19 -1.95 -11.42 9.56
C GLN A 19 -0.62 -11.32 10.30
N ILE A 20 -0.17 -10.11 10.62
CA ILE A 20 1.07 -9.88 11.36
C ILE A 20 0.99 -10.54 12.75
N LEU A 21 -0.09 -10.27 13.49
CA LEU A 21 -0.26 -10.82 14.84
C LEU A 21 -0.43 -12.34 14.82
N LYS A 22 -1.18 -12.88 13.83
CA LYS A 22 -1.34 -14.33 13.67
C LYS A 22 0.01 -15.00 13.36
N GLY A 23 0.78 -14.47 12.42
CA GLY A 23 2.10 -15.00 12.09
C GLY A 23 3.04 -14.97 13.30
N ALA A 24 3.08 -13.84 14.03
CA ALA A 24 3.90 -13.73 15.24
C ALA A 24 3.48 -14.73 16.33
N HIS A 25 2.17 -14.91 16.51
CA HIS A 25 1.62 -15.86 17.48
C HIS A 25 2.00 -17.31 17.10
N ASP A 26 1.91 -17.66 15.81
CA ASP A 26 2.27 -19.00 15.31
C ASP A 26 3.75 -19.31 15.50
N GLU A 27 4.61 -18.29 15.42
CA GLU A 27 6.04 -18.38 15.72
C GLU A 27 6.35 -18.35 17.24
N GLY A 28 5.33 -18.29 18.09
CA GLY A 28 5.44 -18.33 19.55
C GLY A 28 5.81 -17.01 20.21
N PHE A 29 5.71 -15.90 19.52
CA PHE A 29 5.87 -14.57 20.13
C PHE A 29 4.61 -14.12 20.86
N LYS A 30 4.80 -13.38 21.94
CA LYS A 30 3.72 -12.59 22.51
C LYS A 30 3.41 -11.40 21.62
N THR A 31 2.15 -11.01 21.54
CA THR A 31 1.66 -10.03 20.56
C THR A 31 0.93 -8.86 21.20
N ILE A 32 1.11 -7.68 20.64
CA ILE A 32 0.45 -6.43 21.08
C ILE A 32 -0.27 -5.80 19.87
N ALA A 33 -1.59 -5.67 19.97
CA ALA A 33 -2.37 -4.88 19.04
C ALA A 33 -2.58 -3.45 19.59
N ILE A 34 -2.18 -2.43 18.85
CA ILE A 34 -2.40 -1.03 19.22
C ILE A 34 -3.59 -0.52 18.41
N CYS A 35 -4.74 -0.36 19.06
CA CYS A 35 -6.01 -0.09 18.38
C CYS A 35 -6.56 1.29 18.72
N ILE A 36 -7.19 1.93 17.76
CA ILE A 36 -8.09 3.05 18.06
C ILE A 36 -9.24 2.53 18.91
N LYS A 37 -9.54 3.24 20.00
CA LYS A 37 -10.64 2.93 20.91
C LYS A 37 -11.94 2.64 20.16
N GLY A 38 -12.54 1.52 20.45
CA GLY A 38 -13.74 1.01 19.77
C GLY A 38 -13.47 0.12 18.56
N ARG A 39 -12.20 -0.06 18.14
CA ARG A 39 -11.82 -0.93 17.02
C ARG A 39 -11.11 -2.22 17.45
N GLU A 40 -11.18 -2.59 18.71
CA GLU A 40 -10.48 -3.74 19.29
C GLU A 40 -11.16 -5.08 18.96
N ARG A 41 -12.43 -5.04 18.57
CA ARG A 41 -13.29 -6.23 18.39
C ARG A 41 -12.65 -7.33 17.54
N PRO A 42 -12.04 -7.07 16.36
CA PRO A 42 -11.43 -8.13 15.53
C PRO A 42 -10.32 -8.86 16.28
N TYR A 43 -9.45 -8.14 16.97
CA TYR A 43 -8.28 -8.71 17.67
C TYR A 43 -8.69 -9.55 18.88
N LYS A 44 -9.73 -9.12 19.60
CA LYS A 44 -10.36 -9.91 20.66
C LYS A 44 -11.03 -11.17 20.13
N HIS A 45 -11.78 -11.04 19.02
CA HIS A 45 -12.52 -12.15 18.43
C HIS A 45 -11.60 -13.25 17.90
N PHE A 46 -10.59 -12.89 17.13
CA PHE A 46 -9.62 -13.83 16.54
C PHE A 46 -8.54 -14.29 17.53
N ARG A 47 -8.46 -13.70 18.71
CA ARG A 47 -7.50 -14.05 19.78
C ARG A 47 -6.04 -14.08 19.31
N VAL A 48 -5.69 -13.18 18.40
CA VAL A 48 -4.33 -13.07 17.84
C VAL A 48 -3.46 -12.05 18.58
N ALA A 49 -4.02 -11.32 19.54
CA ALA A 49 -3.33 -10.37 20.38
C ALA A 49 -3.38 -10.83 21.85
N ASP A 50 -2.20 -11.05 22.45
CA ASP A 50 -2.09 -11.29 23.89
C ASP A 50 -2.41 -10.05 24.70
N GLU A 51 -2.09 -8.87 24.14
CA GLU A 51 -2.34 -7.57 24.76
C GLU A 51 -2.93 -6.60 23.73
N ILE A 52 -3.88 -5.78 24.17
CA ILE A 52 -4.48 -4.73 23.34
C ILE A 52 -4.28 -3.40 24.06
N ILE A 53 -3.59 -2.48 23.41
CA ILE A 53 -3.42 -1.10 23.86
C ILE A 53 -4.39 -0.23 23.07
N SER A 54 -5.33 0.41 23.77
CA SER A 54 -6.33 1.29 23.14
C SER A 54 -5.85 2.74 23.23
N ILE A 55 -5.81 3.41 22.06
CA ILE A 55 -5.44 4.82 21.90
C ILE A 55 -6.63 5.58 21.29
N ASN A 56 -6.72 6.89 21.52
CA ASN A 56 -7.80 7.70 20.95
C ASN A 56 -7.49 8.15 19.51
N SER A 57 -6.21 8.36 19.21
CA SER A 57 -5.72 8.71 17.88
C SER A 57 -4.38 8.05 17.61
N TYR A 58 -4.01 7.87 16.34
CA TYR A 58 -2.71 7.31 15.99
C TYR A 58 -1.53 8.21 16.40
N ASN A 59 -1.74 9.50 16.61
CA ASN A 59 -0.70 10.40 17.13
C ASN A 59 -0.20 9.97 18.53
N GLU A 60 -1.07 9.35 19.33
CA GLU A 60 -0.69 8.82 20.66
C GLU A 60 0.32 7.67 20.57
N LEU A 61 0.54 7.08 19.40
CA LEU A 61 1.57 6.05 19.21
C LEU A 61 2.96 6.58 19.62
N VAL A 62 3.23 7.85 19.36
CA VAL A 62 4.49 8.50 19.76
C VAL A 62 4.57 8.64 21.28
N GLU A 63 3.45 8.86 21.95
CA GLU A 63 3.38 9.04 23.40
C GLU A 63 3.60 7.70 24.13
N ILE A 64 3.02 6.61 23.63
CA ILE A 64 3.14 5.27 24.22
C ILE A 64 4.45 4.54 23.86
N GLN A 65 5.31 5.13 23.03
CA GLN A 65 6.54 4.46 22.57
C GLN A 65 7.44 3.99 23.72
N ASN A 66 7.52 4.74 24.82
CA ASN A 66 8.31 4.34 25.99
C ASN A 66 7.70 3.12 26.70
N GLU A 67 6.38 2.98 26.69
CA GLU A 67 5.69 1.78 27.19
C GLU A 67 6.02 0.57 26.33
N LEU A 68 5.97 0.71 25.01
CA LEU A 68 6.33 -0.36 24.08
C LEU A 68 7.79 -0.80 24.23
N ILE A 69 8.70 0.15 24.43
CA ILE A 69 10.12 -0.16 24.70
C ILE A 69 10.28 -0.94 26.01
N LYS A 70 9.64 -0.49 27.10
CA LYS A 70 9.66 -1.19 28.38
C LYS A 70 9.06 -2.60 28.32
N LYS A 71 8.10 -2.81 27.41
CA LYS A 71 7.50 -4.12 27.14
C LYS A 71 8.38 -5.01 26.24
N ASN A 72 9.58 -4.55 25.89
CA ASN A 72 10.52 -5.24 24.99
C ASN A 72 9.88 -5.56 23.64
N SER A 73 9.21 -4.57 23.05
CA SER A 73 8.46 -4.76 21.81
C SER A 73 9.31 -4.48 20.56
N ILE A 74 9.12 -5.30 19.53
CA ILE A 74 9.55 -5.02 18.16
C ILE A 74 8.30 -4.62 17.39
N PHE A 75 8.33 -3.46 16.77
CA PHE A 75 7.20 -2.95 16.00
C PHE A 75 7.30 -3.39 14.55
N ILE A 76 6.27 -4.11 14.07
CA ILE A 76 6.15 -4.48 12.67
C ILE A 76 5.19 -3.50 11.98
N PRO A 77 5.69 -2.69 11.04
CA PRO A 77 4.88 -1.74 10.31
C PRO A 77 4.07 -2.42 9.20
N HIS A 78 3.05 -1.71 8.77
CA HIS A 78 2.36 -1.96 7.51
C HIS A 78 1.99 -0.62 6.85
N ALA A 79 1.52 -0.66 5.59
CA ALA A 79 1.31 0.52 4.76
C ALA A 79 0.48 1.65 5.40
N SER A 80 -0.45 1.32 6.31
CA SER A 80 -1.27 2.32 6.99
C SER A 80 -0.49 3.21 7.97
N LEU A 81 0.68 2.78 8.43
CA LEU A 81 1.46 3.53 9.44
C LEU A 81 1.80 4.93 8.95
N ILE A 82 2.32 5.05 7.73
CA ILE A 82 2.68 6.35 7.13
C ILE A 82 1.44 7.19 6.88
N ALA A 83 0.35 6.57 6.42
CA ALA A 83 -0.90 7.28 6.16
C ALA A 83 -1.52 7.89 7.42
N TYR A 84 -1.25 7.30 8.59
CA TYR A 84 -1.80 7.76 9.87
C TYR A 84 -0.90 8.73 10.61
N LEU A 85 0.41 8.51 10.60
CA LEU A 85 1.38 9.29 11.38
C LEU A 85 2.14 10.33 10.54
N GLY A 86 2.21 10.13 9.25
CA GLY A 86 3.15 10.85 8.40
C GLY A 86 4.59 10.38 8.59
N ILE A 87 5.44 10.72 7.62
CA ILE A 87 6.81 10.21 7.52
C ILE A 87 7.70 10.70 8.67
N ASP A 88 7.58 11.98 9.04
CA ASP A 88 8.45 12.58 10.06
C ASP A 88 8.25 11.97 11.43
N ALA A 89 7.00 11.59 11.78
CA ALA A 89 6.69 10.93 13.03
C ALA A 89 7.21 9.49 13.06
N VAL A 90 7.10 8.78 11.93
CA VAL A 90 7.61 7.41 11.81
C VAL A 90 9.14 7.38 11.90
N GLU A 91 9.84 8.33 11.31
CA GLU A 91 11.30 8.41 11.41
C GLU A 91 11.78 8.67 12.84
N LYS A 92 11.04 9.49 13.59
CA LYS A 92 11.33 9.81 15.00
C LYS A 92 10.88 8.70 15.98
N PHE A 93 10.14 7.71 15.51
CA PHE A 93 9.64 6.63 16.34
C PHE A 93 10.80 5.75 16.84
N LYS A 94 10.94 5.61 18.16
CA LYS A 94 12.12 5.00 18.81
C LYS A 94 11.95 3.52 19.18
N VAL A 95 10.75 2.97 19.06
CA VAL A 95 10.53 1.54 19.31
C VAL A 95 11.35 0.74 18.30
N PRO A 96 12.03 -0.34 18.70
CA PRO A 96 12.66 -1.27 17.77
C PRO A 96 11.70 -1.60 16.63
N TYR A 97 12.14 -1.37 15.40
CA TYR A 97 11.29 -1.34 14.22
C TYR A 97 11.82 -2.35 13.20
N TYR A 98 10.94 -3.19 12.68
CA TYR A 98 11.30 -4.14 11.63
C TYR A 98 11.27 -3.46 10.26
N GLY A 99 12.37 -3.57 9.52
CA GLY A 99 12.52 -2.99 8.19
C GLY A 99 13.30 -1.68 8.18
N ASN A 100 13.50 -1.15 6.99
CA ASN A 100 14.28 0.08 6.77
C ASN A 100 13.37 1.31 6.71
N LYS A 101 13.39 2.15 7.74
CA LYS A 101 12.60 3.39 7.78
C LYS A 101 12.93 4.36 6.64
N ASN A 102 14.17 4.37 6.17
CA ASN A 102 14.62 5.31 5.14
C ASN A 102 13.91 5.09 3.78
N ILE A 103 13.44 3.86 3.53
CA ILE A 103 12.70 3.55 2.28
C ILE A 103 11.36 4.29 2.21
N LEU A 104 10.79 4.65 3.36
CA LEU A 104 9.47 5.26 3.45
C LEU A 104 9.40 6.64 2.78
N ARG A 105 10.51 7.37 2.72
CA ARG A 105 10.58 8.64 1.98
C ARG A 105 10.44 8.45 0.47
N TYR A 106 10.96 7.36 -0.05
CA TYR A 106 10.82 7.02 -1.47
C TYR A 106 9.37 6.66 -1.79
N GLU A 107 8.73 5.87 -0.95
CA GLU A 107 7.32 5.51 -1.11
C GLU A 107 6.37 6.72 -0.97
N ALA A 108 6.65 7.63 -0.04
CA ALA A 108 5.83 8.81 0.19
C ALA A 108 5.94 9.86 -0.94
N ASN A 109 7.01 9.85 -1.73
CA ASN A 109 7.27 10.82 -2.78
C ASN A 109 7.47 10.13 -4.14
N ARG A 110 6.46 10.17 -4.99
CA ARG A 110 6.44 9.53 -6.32
C ARG A 110 7.56 9.98 -7.25
N LYS A 111 8.08 11.20 -7.11
CA LYS A 111 9.18 11.69 -7.92
C LYS A 111 10.47 11.02 -7.52
N ILE A 112 10.76 10.98 -6.21
CA ILE A 112 11.95 10.33 -5.65
C ILE A 112 11.89 8.81 -5.90
N GLU A 113 10.73 8.17 -5.67
CA GLU A 113 10.49 6.76 -5.99
C GLU A 113 10.83 6.46 -7.46
N ARG A 114 10.32 7.28 -8.38
CA ARG A 114 10.58 7.11 -9.79
C ARG A 114 12.05 7.24 -10.17
N GLU A 115 12.74 8.22 -9.60
CA GLU A 115 14.19 8.39 -9.82
C GLU A 115 14.97 7.19 -9.29
N TRP A 116 14.60 6.68 -8.12
CA TRP A 116 15.18 5.48 -7.56
C TRP A 116 14.97 4.25 -8.45
N LEU A 117 13.76 4.02 -8.95
CA LEU A 117 13.45 2.94 -9.89
C LEU A 117 14.24 3.04 -11.18
N LYS A 118 14.38 4.25 -11.75
CA LYS A 118 15.22 4.49 -12.94
C LYS A 118 16.69 4.21 -12.68
N ASN A 119 17.23 4.68 -11.56
CA ASN A 119 18.60 4.44 -11.15
C ASN A 119 18.90 2.93 -10.95
N SER A 120 17.88 2.18 -10.54
CA SER A 120 17.92 0.72 -10.46
C SER A 120 17.74 0.03 -11.83
N LYS A 121 17.77 0.79 -12.95
CA LYS A 121 17.60 0.29 -14.33
C LYS A 121 16.26 -0.42 -14.59
N LEU A 122 15.25 -0.16 -13.78
CA LEU A 122 13.91 -0.68 -14.00
C LEU A 122 13.18 0.12 -15.08
N LYS A 123 12.37 -0.56 -15.87
CA LYS A 123 11.47 0.11 -16.82
C LYS A 123 10.33 0.77 -16.05
N VAL A 124 10.17 2.08 -16.27
CA VAL A 124 9.11 2.88 -15.68
C VAL A 124 8.27 3.51 -16.78
N PRO A 125 6.95 3.69 -16.58
CA PRO A 125 6.07 4.32 -17.58
C PRO A 125 6.58 5.71 -17.97
N LYS A 126 6.43 6.12 -19.23
CA LYS A 126 6.81 7.46 -19.72
C LYS A 126 6.00 8.54 -18.99
N ILE A 127 6.65 9.66 -18.64
CA ILE A 127 5.97 10.88 -18.19
C ILE A 127 5.94 11.86 -19.34
N PHE A 128 4.84 12.58 -19.46
CA PHE A 128 4.64 13.64 -20.44
C PHE A 128 4.61 14.98 -19.72
N ASP A 129 5.42 15.92 -20.17
CA ASP A 129 5.54 17.23 -19.54
C ASP A 129 4.36 18.14 -19.91
N SER A 130 3.74 17.88 -21.05
CA SER A 130 2.60 18.65 -21.53
C SER A 130 1.51 17.76 -22.14
N PRO A 131 0.22 18.14 -22.02
CA PRO A 131 -0.86 17.46 -22.73
C PRO A 131 -0.69 17.42 -24.26
N LYS A 132 0.07 18.35 -24.84
CA LYS A 132 0.38 18.37 -26.27
C LYS A 132 1.28 17.22 -26.70
N ASP A 133 2.07 16.68 -25.78
CA ASP A 133 3.01 15.62 -26.03
C ASP A 133 2.38 14.21 -25.96
N ILE A 134 1.07 14.14 -25.68
CA ILE A 134 0.35 12.87 -25.55
C ILE A 134 0.28 12.18 -26.92
N ASP A 135 1.10 11.16 -27.12
CA ASP A 135 1.21 10.35 -28.33
C ASP A 135 0.53 8.96 -28.18
N ARG A 136 0.04 8.62 -27.00
CA ARG A 136 -0.56 7.33 -26.63
C ARG A 136 -1.54 7.48 -25.48
N ALA A 137 -2.20 6.37 -25.07
CA ALA A 137 -3.04 6.38 -23.89
C ALA A 137 -2.25 6.74 -22.63
N VAL A 138 -2.77 7.65 -21.85
CA VAL A 138 -2.18 8.14 -20.60
C VAL A 138 -3.15 8.04 -19.45
N ILE A 139 -2.61 7.92 -18.24
CA ILE A 139 -3.32 8.14 -16.98
C ILE A 139 -2.85 9.47 -16.39
N VAL A 140 -3.79 10.34 -16.09
CA VAL A 140 -3.55 11.62 -15.41
C VAL A 140 -3.86 11.42 -13.96
N LYS A 141 -2.88 11.62 -13.09
CA LYS A 141 -2.99 11.37 -11.64
C LYS A 141 -2.82 12.69 -10.89
N PHE A 142 -3.78 13.02 -10.06
CA PHE A 142 -3.70 14.18 -9.16
C PHE A 142 -2.96 13.84 -7.87
N HIS A 143 -2.31 14.83 -7.25
CA HIS A 143 -1.66 14.66 -5.97
C HIS A 143 -2.71 14.55 -4.85
N GLY A 144 -2.41 13.74 -3.84
CA GLY A 144 -3.27 13.59 -2.66
C GLY A 144 -4.54 12.76 -2.86
N ALA A 145 -4.76 12.19 -4.03
CA ALA A 145 -5.93 11.36 -4.30
C ALA A 145 -5.90 10.06 -3.47
N LYS A 146 -6.90 9.87 -2.63
CA LYS A 146 -7.08 8.68 -1.80
C LYS A 146 -8.09 7.73 -2.45
N GLY A 147 -7.73 6.45 -2.57
CA GLY A 147 -8.68 5.38 -2.84
C GLY A 147 -9.36 5.42 -4.22
N GLY A 148 -8.61 5.61 -5.30
CA GLY A 148 -9.14 5.52 -6.67
C GLY A 148 -9.90 6.75 -7.17
N LYS A 149 -10.00 7.80 -6.37
CA LYS A 149 -10.46 9.12 -6.79
C LYS A 149 -9.25 9.98 -7.14
N GLY A 150 -9.32 10.77 -8.22
CA GLY A 150 -8.26 11.70 -8.58
C GLY A 150 -7.34 11.20 -9.68
N TYR A 151 -7.90 10.55 -10.67
CA TYR A 151 -7.24 10.32 -11.95
C TYR A 151 -8.30 10.20 -13.04
N PHE A 152 -7.85 10.32 -14.29
CA PHE A 152 -8.62 9.96 -15.47
C PHE A 152 -7.69 9.44 -16.57
N LEU A 153 -8.26 8.71 -17.52
CA LEU A 153 -7.54 8.25 -18.71
C LEU A 153 -7.77 9.21 -19.86
N ALA A 154 -6.72 9.50 -20.63
CA ALA A 154 -6.83 10.25 -21.86
C ALA A 154 -6.03 9.58 -22.97
N LYS A 155 -6.54 9.66 -24.20
CA LYS A 155 -5.90 9.06 -25.38
C LYS A 155 -5.13 10.06 -26.26
N ASN A 156 -5.38 11.35 -26.04
CA ASN A 156 -4.73 12.45 -26.75
C ASN A 156 -5.01 13.78 -26.02
N GLU A 157 -4.41 14.88 -26.52
CA GLU A 157 -4.59 16.22 -25.96
C GLU A 157 -6.06 16.67 -25.91
N ARG A 158 -6.84 16.39 -26.95
CA ARG A 158 -8.27 16.79 -27.01
C ARG A 158 -9.08 16.12 -25.91
N ASP A 159 -8.88 14.82 -25.73
CA ASP A 159 -9.54 14.03 -24.69
C ASP A 159 -9.12 14.50 -23.29
N PHE A 160 -7.83 14.79 -23.10
CA PHE A 160 -7.31 15.41 -21.89
C PHE A 160 -8.04 16.72 -21.57
N LYS A 161 -8.11 17.66 -22.53
CA LYS A 161 -8.74 18.97 -22.35
C LYS A 161 -10.23 18.89 -22.01
N GLN A 162 -10.90 17.85 -22.48
CA GLN A 162 -12.31 17.62 -22.13
C GLN A 162 -12.46 17.13 -20.69
N LYS A 163 -11.61 16.17 -20.28
CA LYS A 163 -11.73 15.49 -18.99
C LYS A 163 -11.19 16.30 -17.82
N ILE A 164 -10.14 17.08 -18.02
CA ILE A 164 -9.57 17.92 -16.97
C ILE A 164 -10.60 18.94 -16.44
N LYS A 165 -11.55 19.39 -17.26
CA LYS A 165 -12.63 20.31 -16.87
C LYS A 165 -13.58 19.70 -15.83
N LEU A 166 -13.61 18.38 -15.71
CA LEU A 166 -14.41 17.66 -14.72
C LEU A 166 -13.73 17.59 -13.34
N HIS A 167 -12.50 18.10 -13.24
CA HIS A 167 -11.68 18.12 -12.04
C HIS A 167 -11.25 19.56 -11.69
N PRO A 168 -12.19 20.46 -11.39
CA PRO A 168 -11.87 21.84 -11.06
C PRO A 168 -11.11 21.93 -9.74
N GLY A 169 -10.02 22.72 -9.72
CA GLY A 169 -9.18 22.91 -8.53
C GLY A 169 -8.05 21.92 -8.34
N ASP A 170 -7.94 20.89 -9.19
CA ASP A 170 -6.83 19.95 -9.17
C ASP A 170 -5.75 20.39 -10.20
N GLU A 171 -4.95 21.39 -9.82
CA GLU A 171 -3.92 21.95 -10.72
C GLU A 171 -2.61 21.15 -10.74
N ASP A 172 -2.36 20.35 -9.71
CA ASP A 172 -1.14 19.55 -9.58
C ASP A 172 -1.39 18.09 -9.98
N TYR A 173 -0.93 17.74 -11.17
CA TYR A 173 -1.11 16.39 -11.73
C TYR A 173 0.13 15.90 -12.47
N VAL A 174 0.19 14.59 -12.66
CA VAL A 174 1.19 13.92 -13.48
C VAL A 174 0.51 13.22 -14.64
N ILE A 175 0.99 13.47 -15.86
CA ILE A 175 0.56 12.74 -17.07
C ILE A 175 1.53 11.58 -17.28
N GLN A 176 1.04 10.36 -17.11
CA GLN A 176 1.85 9.15 -17.19
C GLN A 176 1.30 8.23 -18.28
N GLU A 177 2.18 7.58 -19.03
CA GLU A 177 1.81 6.49 -19.94
C GLU A 177 0.92 5.47 -19.23
N TYR A 178 -0.19 5.11 -19.87
CA TYR A 178 -1.06 4.04 -19.40
C TYR A 178 -0.56 2.71 -19.98
N ILE A 179 0.00 1.88 -19.11
CA ILE A 179 0.46 0.56 -19.50
C ILE A 179 -0.73 -0.40 -19.53
N MET A 180 -1.06 -0.89 -20.72
CA MET A 180 -2.06 -1.93 -20.87
C MET A 180 -1.43 -3.29 -20.53
N GLY A 181 -1.99 -3.97 -19.55
CA GLY A 181 -1.47 -5.25 -19.10
C GLY A 181 -2.21 -5.78 -17.88
N VAL A 182 -1.76 -6.92 -17.40
CA VAL A 182 -2.25 -7.50 -16.15
C VAL A 182 -1.36 -7.01 -15.02
N PRO A 183 -1.89 -6.25 -14.04
CA PRO A 183 -1.09 -5.86 -12.88
C PRO A 183 -0.74 -7.10 -12.06
N MET A 184 0.55 -7.29 -11.83
CA MET A 184 1.07 -8.36 -11.00
C MET A 184 1.99 -7.75 -9.95
N PHE A 185 1.76 -8.10 -8.70
CA PHE A 185 2.55 -7.65 -7.56
C PHE A 185 3.40 -8.82 -7.06
N THR A 186 4.71 -8.66 -7.12
CA THR A 186 5.66 -9.62 -6.62
C THR A 186 6.05 -9.24 -5.20
N HIS A 187 5.95 -10.18 -4.28
CA HIS A 187 6.33 -10.01 -2.88
C HIS A 187 7.74 -10.52 -2.66
N TYR A 188 8.61 -9.65 -2.19
CA TYR A 188 9.99 -9.96 -1.88
C TYR A 188 10.23 -9.85 -0.38
N PHE A 189 11.07 -10.74 0.12
CA PHE A 189 11.63 -10.68 1.46
C PHE A 189 13.14 -10.72 1.38
N TYR A 190 13.81 -9.69 1.89
CA TYR A 190 15.25 -9.68 2.05
C TYR A 190 15.60 -10.09 3.49
N SER A 191 16.38 -11.17 3.63
CA SER A 191 16.88 -11.65 4.92
C SER A 191 18.27 -11.07 5.19
N PRO A 192 18.45 -10.15 6.14
CA PRO A 192 19.76 -9.65 6.51
C PRO A 192 20.62 -10.71 7.24
N LEU A 193 20.03 -11.85 7.64
CA LEU A 193 20.75 -12.94 8.28
C LEU A 193 21.47 -13.83 7.27
N THR A 194 20.86 -14.02 6.09
CA THR A 194 21.40 -14.88 5.03
C THR A 194 21.96 -14.08 3.85
N ASP A 195 21.70 -12.77 3.83
CA ASP A 195 21.99 -11.87 2.70
C ASP A 195 21.31 -12.30 1.38
N GLU A 196 20.10 -12.88 1.51
CA GLU A 196 19.35 -13.43 0.39
C GLU A 196 18.04 -12.67 0.18
N LEU A 197 17.66 -12.56 -1.09
CA LEU A 197 16.36 -12.04 -1.52
C LEU A 197 15.46 -13.21 -1.92
N GLU A 198 14.38 -13.40 -1.19
CA GLU A 198 13.40 -14.44 -1.43
C GLU A 198 12.17 -13.88 -2.13
N ILE A 199 11.58 -14.65 -3.04
CA ILE A 199 10.27 -14.36 -3.63
C ILE A 199 9.22 -15.08 -2.82
N MET A 200 8.41 -14.33 -2.09
CA MET A 200 7.36 -14.88 -1.21
C MET A 200 6.08 -15.25 -1.95
N GLY A 201 5.89 -14.72 -3.16
CA GLY A 201 4.71 -15.01 -3.96
C GLY A 201 4.28 -13.84 -4.84
N PHE A 202 3.11 -14.01 -5.43
CA PHE A 202 2.54 -13.04 -6.36
C PHE A 202 1.08 -12.79 -6.01
N ASP A 203 0.61 -11.54 -6.18
CA ASP A 203 -0.81 -11.24 -6.18
C ASP A 203 -1.23 -10.43 -7.40
N LYS A 204 -2.50 -10.50 -7.71
CA LYS A 204 -3.21 -9.62 -8.62
C LYS A 204 -4.23 -8.82 -7.83
N ARG A 205 -4.28 -7.52 -8.07
CA ARG A 205 -5.31 -6.65 -7.51
C ARG A 205 -6.32 -6.30 -8.59
N TYR A 206 -7.59 -6.29 -8.24
CA TYR A 206 -8.60 -5.66 -9.05
C TYR A 206 -8.57 -4.16 -8.74
N GLU A 207 -8.03 -3.40 -9.67
CA GLU A 207 -7.86 -1.96 -9.50
C GLU A 207 -8.83 -1.16 -10.37
N SER A 208 -9.53 -1.82 -11.29
CA SER A 208 -10.54 -1.16 -12.14
C SER A 208 -11.76 -2.05 -12.36
N ASN A 209 -12.89 -1.41 -12.66
CA ASN A 209 -14.09 -2.12 -13.06
C ASN A 209 -13.89 -2.89 -14.39
N VAL A 210 -12.91 -2.49 -15.21
CA VAL A 210 -12.58 -3.18 -16.47
C VAL A 210 -11.96 -4.54 -16.21
N ASP A 211 -11.18 -4.70 -15.12
CA ASP A 211 -10.60 -6.00 -14.76
C ASP A 211 -11.66 -7.06 -14.46
N SER A 212 -12.83 -6.65 -13.98
CA SER A 212 -13.94 -7.56 -13.72
C SER A 212 -14.63 -8.02 -14.99
N LEU A 213 -14.55 -7.28 -16.09
CA LEU A 213 -15.13 -7.67 -17.39
C LEU A 213 -14.53 -8.96 -17.94
N GLY A 214 -13.28 -9.26 -17.66
CA GLY A 214 -12.63 -10.52 -18.05
C GLY A 214 -13.29 -11.78 -17.48
N ARG A 215 -14.20 -11.64 -16.51
CA ARG A 215 -14.99 -12.75 -15.93
C ARG A 215 -16.37 -12.90 -16.55
N VAL A 216 -16.79 -11.94 -17.34
CA VAL A 216 -18.09 -11.93 -18.01
C VAL A 216 -17.91 -12.53 -19.40
N THR A 217 -18.85 -13.36 -19.86
CA THR A 217 -18.76 -13.96 -21.20
C THR A 217 -18.73 -12.88 -22.28
N ALA A 218 -18.11 -13.16 -23.41
CA ALA A 218 -18.05 -12.21 -24.52
C ALA A 218 -19.45 -11.74 -24.95
N ARG A 219 -20.44 -12.62 -24.92
CA ARG A 219 -21.84 -12.30 -25.23
C ARG A 219 -22.41 -11.27 -24.24
N ASP A 220 -22.16 -11.47 -22.95
CA ASP A 220 -22.68 -10.57 -21.92
C ASP A 220 -21.95 -9.22 -21.96
N GLN A 221 -20.63 -9.21 -22.29
CA GLN A 221 -19.89 -7.97 -22.48
C GLN A 221 -20.48 -7.09 -23.59
N MET A 222 -21.02 -7.69 -24.65
CA MET A 222 -21.61 -6.95 -25.77
C MET A 222 -22.93 -6.24 -25.42
N VAL A 223 -23.63 -6.67 -24.37
CA VAL A 223 -24.91 -6.07 -23.95
C VAL A 223 -24.75 -5.12 -22.76
N LEU A 224 -23.53 -5.02 -22.19
CA LEU A 224 -23.27 -4.06 -21.13
C LEU A 224 -23.33 -2.63 -21.66
N PRO A 225 -23.91 -1.70 -20.89
CA PRO A 225 -23.85 -0.30 -21.25
C PRO A 225 -22.40 0.18 -21.27
N LYS A 226 -22.16 1.33 -21.90
CA LYS A 226 -20.84 1.93 -21.93
C LYS A 226 -20.24 2.00 -20.52
N VAL A 227 -19.12 1.33 -20.32
CA VAL A 227 -18.40 1.29 -19.05
C VAL A 227 -17.33 2.36 -19.08
N ASP A 228 -17.44 3.34 -18.20
CA ASP A 228 -16.34 4.27 -17.94
C ASP A 228 -15.36 3.60 -16.97
N PRO A 229 -14.07 3.45 -17.35
CA PRO A 229 -13.08 2.86 -16.46
C PRO A 229 -12.98 3.64 -15.15
N SER A 230 -13.18 2.95 -14.06
CA SER A 230 -12.95 3.48 -12.71
C SER A 230 -12.10 2.53 -11.91
N TYR A 231 -11.23 3.06 -11.06
CA TYR A 231 -10.42 2.23 -10.18
C TYR A 231 -11.20 1.88 -8.91
N VAL A 232 -11.30 0.58 -8.68
CA VAL A 232 -11.84 0.04 -7.43
C VAL A 232 -10.85 -1.00 -6.95
N ILE A 233 -10.20 -0.74 -5.83
CA ILE A 233 -9.39 -1.77 -5.16
C ILE A 233 -10.37 -2.70 -4.47
N VAL A 234 -10.53 -3.90 -5.01
CA VAL A 234 -11.46 -4.90 -4.46
C VAL A 234 -10.76 -5.86 -3.49
N GLY A 235 -9.43 -5.91 -3.52
CA GLY A 235 -8.61 -6.76 -2.67
C GLY A 235 -7.49 -7.46 -3.45
N ASN A 236 -6.63 -8.16 -2.74
CA ASN A 236 -5.54 -8.93 -3.31
C ASN A 236 -6.00 -10.35 -3.61
N ILE A 237 -5.68 -10.86 -4.79
CA ILE A 237 -5.96 -12.24 -5.19
C ILE A 237 -4.62 -12.94 -5.37
N PRO A 238 -4.28 -13.93 -4.54
CA PRO A 238 -3.07 -14.72 -4.72
C PRO A 238 -3.02 -15.36 -6.10
N ILE A 239 -1.87 -15.32 -6.73
CA ILE A 239 -1.60 -16.01 -7.99
C ILE A 239 -0.73 -17.21 -7.67
N VAL A 240 -1.23 -18.38 -7.97
CA VAL A 240 -0.45 -19.61 -7.92
C VAL A 240 0.31 -19.74 -9.23
N VAL A 241 1.63 -19.65 -9.16
CA VAL A 241 2.52 -19.94 -10.30
C VAL A 241 2.82 -21.44 -10.26
N ARG A 242 2.46 -22.15 -11.32
CA ARG A 242 2.79 -23.58 -11.51
C ARG A 242 4.04 -23.73 -12.33
#